data_6ab62c42b0c7f6f2aa4cf2bb86707a7a
#
_entry.id   6ab62c42b0c7f6f2aa4cf2bb86707a7a
#
_cell.length_a   1.000
_cell.length_b   1.000
_cell.length_c   1.000
_cell.angle_alpha   90.00
_cell.angle_beta   90.00
_cell.angle_gamma   90.00
#
_symmetry.space_group_name_H-M   'P 1'
#
loop_
_entity.id
_entity.type
_entity.pdbx_description
1 polymer ?
#
loop_
_entity_poly.entity_id
_entity_poly.type
_entity_poly.pdbx_seq_one_letter_code
_entity_poly.pdbx_strand_id
1 'polypeptide(L)'
;MLVPPAVSLARSATMPTPGSLLLPLAALVLCVAHAVLGFAVGCVLPRLIATPILAVADWIVVAFTRSVLPYWPRHVSGQFGSIGYGEVPDLVTAAVPVLLAGGIALGLMTLWLPLGWRVLRVAVAAAIAVGSVLGAYRTAVNWSATPPLTGGNVAMVCEGTAPRMCVPEINADRLPQVQRDTAEALRTLRASGATAADPELITDSYADGRRQRKSTDTEWRMVLMNPVRDGTAVYQIVIRSLHFRCQNVDAVSAHSAWLWAAMKTGQEDVYNKRRELEGRDPVAVKLERQVRQDVGRVRDEPAAEQTRWIKRTLASCPARSS
;
A
#
# COMPACT_ATOMS: atom_id res chain seq x y z
N MET A 1 -6.89 -7.78 21.30
CA MET A 1 -6.49 -7.50 19.89
C MET A 1 -5.09 -6.89 19.70
N LEU A 2 -4.39 -6.39 20.72
CA LEU A 2 -3.04 -5.81 20.59
C LEU A 2 -1.88 -6.83 20.74
N VAL A 3 -2.16 -8.05 21.18
CA VAL A 3 -1.12 -9.07 21.42
C VAL A 3 -0.39 -9.53 20.14
N PRO A 4 -1.08 -9.84 19.01
CA PRO A 4 -0.38 -10.28 17.81
C PRO A 4 0.59 -9.24 17.24
N PRO A 5 0.23 -7.95 17.11
CA PRO A 5 1.18 -6.94 16.63
C PRO A 5 2.33 -6.70 17.62
N ALA A 6 2.10 -6.75 18.93
CA ALA A 6 3.16 -6.62 19.94
C ALA A 6 4.17 -7.77 19.85
N VAL A 7 3.71 -9.01 19.67
CA VAL A 7 4.58 -10.18 19.47
C VAL A 7 5.37 -10.06 18.16
N SER A 8 4.76 -9.56 17.09
CA SER A 8 5.45 -9.34 15.81
C SER A 8 6.54 -8.28 15.95
N LEU A 9 6.27 -7.16 16.61
CA LEU A 9 7.25 -6.11 16.89
C LEU A 9 8.41 -6.62 17.76
N ALA A 10 8.10 -7.39 18.80
CA ALA A 10 9.12 -7.99 19.65
C ALA A 10 10.03 -8.97 18.88
N ARG A 11 9.46 -9.75 17.95
CA ARG A 11 10.22 -10.68 17.10
C ARG A 11 11.11 -9.98 16.08
N SER A 12 10.68 -8.83 15.58
CA SER A 12 11.47 -8.04 14.62
C SER A 12 12.52 -7.15 15.29
N ALA A 13 12.61 -7.15 16.61
CA ALA A 13 13.47 -6.27 17.42
C ALA A 13 13.34 -4.77 17.05
N THR A 14 12.20 -4.38 16.47
CA THR A 14 11.93 -3.00 16.10
C THR A 14 11.24 -2.27 17.25
N MET A 15 11.83 -1.17 17.70
CA MET A 15 11.19 -0.32 18.69
C MET A 15 10.18 0.61 18.03
N PRO A 16 8.95 0.72 18.55
CA PRO A 16 7.97 1.65 18.03
C PRO A 16 8.48 3.08 18.18
N THR A 17 8.36 3.85 17.12
CA THR A 17 8.67 5.30 17.15
C THR A 17 7.59 6.05 17.95
N PRO A 18 7.88 7.24 18.53
CA PRO A 18 6.84 8.05 19.17
C PRO A 18 5.62 8.30 18.28
N GLY A 19 5.83 8.49 16.96
CA GLY A 19 4.75 8.65 15.98
C GLY A 19 3.88 7.41 15.82
N SER A 20 4.47 6.21 15.89
CA SER A 20 3.70 4.96 15.79
C SER A 20 2.91 4.63 17.06
N LEU A 21 3.31 5.17 18.21
CA LEU A 21 2.57 5.04 19.49
C LEU A 21 1.31 5.91 19.52
N LEU A 22 1.24 6.95 18.71
CA LEU A 22 0.09 7.86 18.65
C LEU A 22 -1.20 7.14 18.26
N LEU A 23 -1.14 6.22 17.30
CA LEU A 23 -2.31 5.45 16.85
C LEU A 23 -2.89 4.53 17.94
N PRO A 24 -2.13 3.65 18.61
CA PRO A 24 -2.68 2.82 19.68
C PRO A 24 -3.16 3.66 20.88
N LEU A 25 -2.53 4.79 21.17
CA LEU A 25 -3.00 5.70 22.20
C LEU A 25 -4.35 6.32 21.82
N ALA A 26 -4.48 6.85 20.61
CA ALA A 26 -5.74 7.38 20.10
C ALA A 26 -6.83 6.31 20.10
N ALA A 27 -6.51 5.07 19.67
CA ALA A 27 -7.44 3.95 19.72
C ALA A 27 -7.90 3.62 21.14
N LEU A 28 -6.98 3.62 22.12
CA LEU A 28 -7.33 3.40 23.52
C LEU A 28 -8.30 4.47 24.03
N VAL A 29 -8.02 5.75 23.78
CA VAL A 29 -8.90 6.86 24.17
C VAL A 29 -10.27 6.72 23.49
N LEU A 30 -10.32 6.36 22.22
CA LEU A 30 -11.58 6.10 21.51
C LEU A 30 -12.35 4.93 22.10
N CYS A 31 -11.70 3.83 22.47
CA CYS A 31 -12.36 2.71 23.18
C CYS A 31 -13.01 3.15 24.49
N VAL A 32 -12.29 3.96 25.29
CA VAL A 32 -12.84 4.52 26.52
C VAL A 32 -14.03 5.44 26.26
N ALA A 33 -13.90 6.32 25.24
CA ALA A 33 -14.99 7.21 24.84
C ALA A 33 -16.25 6.43 24.42
N HIS A 34 -16.11 5.40 23.60
CA HIS A 34 -17.23 4.56 23.18
C HIS A 34 -17.83 3.76 24.35
N ALA A 35 -17.01 3.32 25.32
CA ALA A 35 -17.52 2.70 26.54
C ALA A 35 -18.39 3.66 27.38
N VAL A 36 -17.97 4.93 27.49
CA VAL A 36 -18.76 5.98 28.18
C VAL A 36 -20.06 6.26 27.43
N LEU A 37 -20.00 6.36 26.10
CA LEU A 37 -21.20 6.53 25.25
C LEU A 37 -22.16 5.36 25.41
N GLY A 38 -21.66 4.14 25.35
CA GLY A 38 -22.44 2.91 25.53
C GLY A 38 -23.10 2.85 26.92
N PHE A 39 -22.35 3.21 27.97
CA PHE A 39 -22.89 3.30 29.32
C PHE A 39 -24.00 4.35 29.43
N ALA A 40 -23.79 5.53 28.89
CA ALA A 40 -24.78 6.62 28.92
C ALA A 40 -26.10 6.21 28.21
N VAL A 41 -26.02 5.58 27.05
CA VAL A 41 -27.18 5.05 26.34
C VAL A 41 -27.86 3.93 27.16
N GLY A 42 -27.10 3.05 27.78
CA GLY A 42 -27.61 1.98 28.63
C GLY A 42 -28.29 2.46 29.91
N CYS A 43 -28.00 3.67 30.37
CA CYS A 43 -28.72 4.33 31.49
C CYS A 43 -30.12 4.82 31.07
N VAL A 44 -30.35 5.11 29.80
CA VAL A 44 -31.59 5.68 29.29
C VAL A 44 -32.49 4.63 28.63
N LEU A 45 -31.89 3.67 27.92
CA LEU A 45 -32.59 2.64 27.17
C LEU A 45 -32.48 1.26 27.83
N PRO A 46 -33.51 0.41 27.74
CA PRO A 46 -33.42 -1.00 28.14
C PRO A 46 -32.28 -1.71 27.40
N ARG A 47 -31.54 -2.57 28.09
CA ARG A 47 -30.35 -3.25 27.54
C ARG A 47 -30.62 -4.03 26.25
N LEU A 48 -31.81 -4.64 26.13
CA LEU A 48 -32.23 -5.38 24.95
C LEU A 48 -32.35 -4.49 23.68
N ILE A 49 -32.59 -3.21 23.86
CA ILE A 49 -32.78 -2.24 22.77
C ILE A 49 -31.48 -1.46 22.55
N ALA A 50 -30.79 -1.06 23.61
CA ALA A 50 -29.58 -0.25 23.53
C ALA A 50 -28.46 -0.93 22.71
N THR A 51 -28.21 -2.23 22.98
CA THR A 51 -27.13 -2.99 22.33
C THR A 51 -27.28 -3.09 20.80
N PRO A 52 -28.44 -3.55 20.25
CA PRO A 52 -28.58 -3.64 18.80
C PRO A 52 -28.60 -2.25 18.13
N ILE A 53 -29.18 -1.25 18.76
CA ILE A 53 -29.18 0.13 18.20
C ILE A 53 -27.75 0.65 18.08
N LEU A 54 -26.94 0.53 19.13
CA LEU A 54 -25.55 0.98 19.11
C LEU A 54 -24.72 0.19 18.09
N ALA A 55 -24.89 -1.11 18.02
CA ALA A 55 -24.19 -1.96 17.05
C ALA A 55 -24.53 -1.56 15.60
N VAL A 56 -25.80 -1.33 15.30
CA VAL A 56 -26.24 -0.88 13.98
C VAL A 56 -25.75 0.52 13.67
N ALA A 57 -25.82 1.44 14.64
CA ALA A 57 -25.33 2.82 14.45
C ALA A 57 -23.83 2.85 14.18
N ASP A 58 -23.05 2.11 14.96
CA ASP A 58 -21.60 1.99 14.76
C ASP A 58 -21.27 1.36 13.40
N TRP A 59 -21.98 0.29 13.04
CA TRP A 59 -21.82 -0.35 11.72
C TRP A 59 -22.13 0.62 10.57
N ILE A 60 -23.23 1.41 10.67
CA ILE A 60 -23.57 2.42 9.68
C ILE A 60 -22.46 3.46 9.58
N VAL A 61 -21.96 3.98 10.69
CA VAL A 61 -20.86 4.95 10.70
C VAL A 61 -19.63 4.38 10.04
N VAL A 62 -19.23 3.15 10.39
CA VAL A 62 -18.05 2.50 9.82
C VAL A 62 -18.24 2.18 8.33
N ALA A 63 -19.39 1.63 7.93
CA ALA A 63 -19.62 1.20 6.56
C ALA A 63 -19.78 2.37 5.57
N PHE A 64 -20.57 3.38 5.94
CA PHE A 64 -20.98 4.43 5.01
C PHE A 64 -20.06 5.64 4.99
N THR A 65 -19.45 6.05 6.11
CA THR A 65 -18.57 7.23 6.13
C THR A 65 -17.34 7.09 5.23
N ARG A 66 -16.94 5.86 4.93
CA ARG A 66 -15.81 5.58 4.02
C ARG A 66 -16.09 5.99 2.58
N SER A 67 -17.34 5.92 2.14
CA SER A 67 -17.74 6.09 0.73
C SER A 67 -18.49 7.38 0.45
N VAL A 68 -18.78 8.18 1.49
CA VAL A 68 -19.59 9.41 1.37
C VAL A 68 -18.71 10.61 1.04
N LEU A 69 -19.20 11.46 0.15
CA LEU A 69 -18.68 12.81 -0.09
C LEU A 69 -19.57 13.84 0.62
N PRO A 70 -18.98 14.88 1.22
CA PRO A 70 -17.54 15.17 1.34
C PRO A 70 -16.82 14.22 2.31
N TYR A 71 -15.48 14.18 2.26
CA TYR A 71 -14.68 13.17 2.98
C TYR A 71 -14.58 13.34 4.50
N TRP A 72 -14.96 14.49 5.07
CA TRP A 72 -14.82 14.77 6.49
C TRP A 72 -15.47 13.73 7.43
N PRO A 73 -16.62 13.07 7.10
CA PRO A 73 -17.22 12.09 8.01
C PRO A 73 -16.31 10.91 8.30
N ARG A 74 -15.54 10.45 7.30
CA ARG A 74 -14.57 9.36 7.48
C ARG A 74 -13.43 9.73 8.44
N HIS A 75 -13.00 10.99 8.40
CA HIS A 75 -11.90 11.46 9.23
C HIS A 75 -12.31 11.64 10.68
N VAL A 76 -13.50 12.16 10.94
CA VAL A 76 -14.01 12.30 12.30
C VAL A 76 -14.43 10.96 12.92
N SER A 77 -14.73 9.94 12.11
CA SER A 77 -14.97 8.58 12.58
C SER A 77 -13.70 7.75 12.76
N GLY A 78 -12.51 8.33 12.54
CA GLY A 78 -11.23 7.65 12.70
C GLY A 78 -10.89 6.67 11.57
N GLN A 79 -11.58 6.74 10.45
CA GLN A 79 -11.28 5.93 9.28
C GLN A 79 -10.21 6.61 8.45
N PHE A 80 -8.99 6.26 8.72
CA PHE A 80 -7.87 6.65 7.87
C PHE A 80 -7.90 5.79 6.61
N GLY A 81 -7.93 6.44 5.45
CA GLY A 81 -7.77 5.75 4.17
C GLY A 81 -6.47 4.97 4.11
N SER A 82 -6.08 4.47 2.96
CA SER A 82 -4.82 3.74 2.80
C SER A 82 -3.65 4.57 3.34
N ILE A 83 -3.11 4.17 4.49
CA ILE A 83 -1.83 4.66 5.01
C ILE A 83 -0.75 3.85 4.30
N GLY A 84 0.14 4.53 3.57
CA GLY A 84 1.28 3.89 2.93
C GLY A 84 2.32 3.42 3.94
N TYR A 85 3.19 2.52 3.52
CA TYR A 85 4.32 2.09 4.36
C TYR A 85 5.20 3.31 4.70
N GLY A 86 5.53 3.46 5.98
CA GLY A 86 6.32 4.61 6.46
C GLY A 86 5.54 5.92 6.61
N GLU A 87 4.25 5.95 6.32
CA GLU A 87 3.39 7.10 6.62
C GLU A 87 2.80 6.96 8.03
N VAL A 88 2.73 8.07 8.74
CA VAL A 88 2.13 8.14 10.08
C VAL A 88 1.13 9.31 10.08
N PRO A 89 -0.09 9.11 10.63
CA PRO A 89 -0.99 10.24 10.86
C PRO A 89 -0.29 11.30 11.71
N ASP A 90 -0.41 12.56 11.35
CA ASP A 90 0.06 13.63 12.21
C ASP A 90 -0.80 13.71 13.49
N LEU A 91 -0.35 14.50 14.45
CA LEU A 91 -1.04 14.67 15.72
C LEU A 91 -2.48 15.18 15.52
N VAL A 92 -2.67 16.11 14.58
CA VAL A 92 -3.98 16.70 14.30
C VAL A 92 -4.92 15.64 13.71
N THR A 93 -4.43 14.82 12.80
CA THR A 93 -5.20 13.72 12.19
C THR A 93 -5.65 12.70 13.25
N ALA A 94 -4.76 12.30 14.15
CA ALA A 94 -5.10 11.37 15.23
C ALA A 94 -6.04 12.01 16.28
N ALA A 95 -5.93 13.32 16.51
CA ALA A 95 -6.73 14.04 17.48
C ALA A 95 -8.20 14.26 17.04
N VAL A 96 -8.49 14.37 15.76
CA VAL A 96 -9.86 14.68 15.27
C VAL A 96 -10.91 13.67 15.72
N PRO A 97 -10.76 12.34 15.56
CA PRO A 97 -11.75 11.38 16.06
C PRO A 97 -11.80 11.36 17.60
N VAL A 98 -10.66 11.58 18.26
CA VAL A 98 -10.60 11.69 19.73
C VAL A 98 -11.36 12.93 20.19
N LEU A 99 -11.24 14.06 19.50
CA LEU A 99 -11.96 15.28 19.81
C LEU A 99 -13.48 15.07 19.67
N LEU A 100 -13.92 14.38 18.62
CA LEU A 100 -15.35 14.11 18.42
C LEU A 100 -15.89 13.17 19.51
N ALA A 101 -15.43 11.94 19.53
CA ALA A 101 -15.96 10.90 20.42
C ALA A 101 -15.62 11.17 21.90
N GLY A 102 -14.38 11.58 22.16
CA GLY A 102 -13.91 11.92 23.51
C GLY A 102 -14.58 13.15 24.08
N GLY A 103 -14.81 14.18 23.25
CA GLY A 103 -15.50 15.38 23.68
C GLY A 103 -16.97 15.13 24.01
N ILE A 104 -17.69 14.34 23.22
CA ILE A 104 -19.07 13.93 23.52
C ILE A 104 -19.08 13.09 24.82
N ALA A 105 -18.17 12.12 24.95
CA ALA A 105 -18.06 11.31 26.16
C ALA A 105 -17.77 12.16 27.42
N LEU A 106 -16.85 13.12 27.30
CA LEU A 106 -16.53 14.07 28.38
C LEU A 106 -17.74 14.92 28.75
N GLY A 107 -18.46 15.43 27.75
CA GLY A 107 -19.72 16.15 27.97
C GLY A 107 -20.73 15.31 28.75
N LEU A 108 -20.95 14.06 28.36
CA LEU A 108 -21.83 13.15 29.08
C LEU A 108 -21.36 12.85 30.51
N MET A 109 -20.05 12.70 30.73
CA MET A 109 -19.49 12.49 32.08
C MET A 109 -19.81 13.67 33.02
N THR A 110 -19.89 14.90 32.52
CA THR A 110 -20.25 16.06 33.37
C THR A 110 -21.64 15.96 33.94
N LEU A 111 -22.56 15.21 33.32
CA LEU A 111 -23.91 14.99 33.84
C LEU A 111 -23.93 14.16 35.12
N TRP A 112 -22.91 13.36 35.37
CA TRP A 112 -22.78 12.52 36.58
C TRP A 112 -22.00 13.17 37.71
N LEU A 113 -21.43 14.37 37.47
CA LEU A 113 -20.75 15.09 38.51
C LEU A 113 -21.75 15.65 39.55
N PRO A 114 -21.40 15.67 40.86
CA PRO A 114 -22.26 16.16 41.89
C PRO A 114 -22.33 17.71 41.95
N LEU A 115 -22.43 18.34 40.83
CA LEU A 115 -22.63 19.80 40.73
C LEU A 115 -24.10 20.16 40.99
N GLY A 116 -24.36 21.07 41.94
CA GLY A 116 -25.69 21.32 42.50
C GLY A 116 -26.79 21.74 41.51
N TRP A 117 -26.45 22.40 40.39
CA TRP A 117 -27.43 22.90 39.43
C TRP A 117 -27.53 21.98 38.21
N ARG A 118 -28.66 21.28 38.05
CA ARG A 118 -28.94 20.41 36.89
C ARG A 118 -28.82 21.17 35.55
N VAL A 119 -29.36 22.40 35.50
CA VAL A 119 -29.31 23.26 34.28
C VAL A 119 -27.86 23.57 33.91
N LEU A 120 -27.02 23.90 34.86
CA LEU A 120 -25.61 24.20 34.60
C LEU A 120 -24.87 22.94 34.04
N ARG A 121 -25.10 21.76 34.62
CA ARG A 121 -24.53 20.51 34.13
C ARG A 121 -24.90 20.23 32.69
N VAL A 122 -26.20 20.37 32.36
CA VAL A 122 -26.68 20.15 30.97
C VAL A 122 -26.10 21.22 30.03
N ALA A 123 -26.02 22.45 30.44
CA ALA A 123 -25.42 23.52 29.65
C ALA A 123 -23.94 23.28 29.37
N VAL A 124 -23.17 22.88 30.37
CA VAL A 124 -21.74 22.54 30.24
C VAL A 124 -21.57 21.30 29.36
N ALA A 125 -22.34 20.23 29.58
CA ALA A 125 -22.32 19.04 28.74
C ALA A 125 -22.59 19.36 27.28
N ALA A 126 -23.61 20.13 27.01
CA ALA A 126 -23.96 20.57 25.66
C ALA A 126 -22.88 21.45 25.03
N ALA A 127 -22.32 22.40 25.79
CA ALA A 127 -21.22 23.24 25.30
C ALA A 127 -19.98 22.44 24.90
N ILE A 128 -19.58 21.47 25.74
CA ILE A 128 -18.45 20.58 25.44
C ILE A 128 -18.74 19.73 24.20
N ALA A 129 -19.90 19.07 24.13
CA ALA A 129 -20.26 18.22 23.02
C ALA A 129 -20.34 19.00 21.70
N VAL A 130 -21.05 20.13 21.68
CA VAL A 130 -21.18 20.98 20.50
C VAL A 130 -19.83 21.56 20.08
N GLY A 131 -19.06 22.07 21.04
CA GLY A 131 -17.71 22.60 20.78
C GLY A 131 -16.79 21.54 20.17
N SER A 132 -16.84 20.30 20.65
CA SER A 132 -16.07 19.19 20.12
C SER A 132 -16.48 18.77 18.72
N VAL A 133 -17.80 18.70 18.46
CA VAL A 133 -18.32 18.40 17.10
C VAL A 133 -17.90 19.49 16.12
N LEU A 134 -18.07 20.77 16.48
CA LEU A 134 -17.69 21.90 15.62
C LEU A 134 -16.16 21.96 15.41
N GLY A 135 -15.38 21.70 16.44
CA GLY A 135 -13.92 21.66 16.35
C GLY A 135 -13.45 20.55 15.42
N ALA A 136 -13.95 19.33 15.61
CA ALA A 136 -13.62 18.19 14.75
C ALA A 136 -14.05 18.46 13.28
N TYR A 137 -15.26 18.97 13.06
CA TYR A 137 -15.75 19.32 11.74
C TYR A 137 -14.87 20.37 11.06
N ARG A 138 -14.62 21.51 11.72
CA ARG A 138 -13.81 22.60 11.14
C ARG A 138 -12.41 22.16 10.80
N THR A 139 -11.83 21.27 11.58
CA THR A 139 -10.50 20.73 11.32
C THR A 139 -10.49 19.81 10.10
N ALA A 140 -11.50 18.95 9.94
CA ALA A 140 -11.52 17.92 8.92
C ALA A 140 -12.23 18.30 7.62
N VAL A 141 -13.06 19.34 7.59
CA VAL A 141 -13.97 19.67 6.48
C VAL A 141 -13.26 19.90 5.14
N ASN A 142 -12.03 20.42 5.17
CA ASN A 142 -11.23 20.70 3.98
C ASN A 142 -10.22 19.58 3.64
N TRP A 143 -10.25 18.47 4.39
CA TRP A 143 -9.34 17.37 4.07
C TRP A 143 -9.84 16.61 2.84
N SER A 144 -8.88 16.22 1.99
CA SER A 144 -9.14 15.38 0.82
C SER A 144 -9.48 13.93 1.24
N ALA A 145 -9.55 13.02 0.29
CA ALA A 145 -9.73 11.58 0.57
C ALA A 145 -8.71 11.03 1.58
N THR A 146 -7.55 11.67 1.68
CA THR A 146 -6.49 11.33 2.63
C THR A 146 -6.33 12.47 3.63
N PRO A 147 -6.31 12.19 4.94
CA PRO A 147 -6.02 13.19 5.95
C PRO A 147 -4.55 13.61 5.89
N PRO A 148 -4.13 14.68 6.58
CA PRO A 148 -2.75 15.03 6.73
C PRO A 148 -1.92 13.88 7.32
N LEU A 149 -0.87 13.48 6.62
CA LEU A 149 0.07 12.44 7.04
C LEU A 149 1.48 13.01 7.00
N THR A 150 2.29 12.63 7.97
CA THR A 150 3.72 12.85 7.92
C THR A 150 4.39 11.66 7.28
N GLY A 151 5.28 11.89 6.30
CA GLY A 151 6.15 10.85 5.79
C GLY A 151 7.10 10.43 6.92
N GLY A 152 7.03 9.20 7.37
CA GLY A 152 8.07 8.61 8.21
C GLY A 152 9.34 8.45 7.36
N ASN A 153 10.51 8.62 7.98
CA ASN A 153 11.76 8.23 7.35
C ASN A 153 11.78 6.70 7.28
N VAL A 154 11.52 6.15 6.10
CA VAL A 154 11.75 4.73 5.86
C VAL A 154 13.24 4.50 5.82
N ALA A 155 13.78 3.76 6.79
CA ALA A 155 15.17 3.37 6.79
C ALA A 155 15.44 2.49 5.56
N MET A 156 16.39 2.92 4.72
CA MET A 156 16.76 2.26 3.46
C MET A 156 18.17 1.69 3.58
N VAL A 157 18.33 0.46 3.09
CA VAL A 157 19.64 -0.19 2.93
C VAL A 157 19.91 -0.34 1.44
N CYS A 158 21.13 -0.05 1.05
CA CYS A 158 21.56 -0.10 -0.36
C CYS A 158 22.75 -1.05 -0.52
N GLU A 159 22.75 -1.80 -1.63
CA GLU A 159 23.77 -2.79 -1.96
C GLU A 159 24.16 -2.70 -3.43
N GLY A 160 25.42 -3.04 -3.73
CA GLY A 160 25.96 -3.10 -5.09
C GLY A 160 26.34 -1.73 -5.66
N THR A 161 26.87 -1.76 -6.89
CA THR A 161 27.32 -0.57 -7.64
C THR A 161 26.67 -0.44 -9.00
N ALA A 162 26.39 -1.54 -9.67
CA ALA A 162 25.80 -1.54 -11.02
C ALA A 162 24.88 -2.78 -11.23
N PRO A 163 23.58 -2.67 -11.00
CA PRO A 163 22.89 -1.53 -10.39
C PRO A 163 23.09 -1.47 -8.87
N ARG A 164 23.07 -0.27 -8.32
CA ARG A 164 22.89 -0.07 -6.87
C ARG A 164 21.42 -0.28 -6.55
N MET A 165 21.11 -1.19 -5.61
CA MET A 165 19.74 -1.47 -5.21
C MET A 165 19.50 -0.96 -3.79
N CYS A 166 18.38 -0.26 -3.59
CA CYS A 166 17.98 0.27 -2.29
C CYS A 166 16.57 -0.22 -1.94
N VAL A 167 16.44 -0.89 -0.79
CA VAL A 167 15.17 -1.40 -0.28
C VAL A 167 14.97 -0.99 1.19
N PRO A 168 13.74 -1.02 1.72
CA PRO A 168 13.51 -0.84 3.15
C PRO A 168 14.33 -1.83 3.99
N GLU A 169 14.83 -1.38 5.12
CA GLU A 169 15.69 -2.16 6.03
C GLU A 169 15.09 -3.52 6.42
N ILE A 170 13.77 -3.62 6.44
CA ILE A 170 13.06 -4.89 6.70
C ILE A 170 13.39 -6.01 5.70
N ASN A 171 13.98 -5.68 4.56
CA ASN A 171 14.41 -6.61 3.52
C ASN A 171 15.95 -6.66 3.36
N ALA A 172 16.69 -6.11 4.29
CA ALA A 172 18.15 -6.01 4.22
C ALA A 172 18.83 -7.38 4.11
N ASP A 173 18.28 -8.39 4.76
CA ASP A 173 18.76 -9.78 4.75
C ASP A 173 18.79 -10.42 3.35
N ARG A 174 17.84 -10.08 2.50
CA ARG A 174 17.70 -10.62 1.14
C ARG A 174 18.35 -9.77 0.06
N LEU A 175 18.62 -8.51 0.36
CA LEU A 175 19.12 -7.56 -0.61
C LEU A 175 20.42 -7.98 -1.31
N PRO A 176 21.46 -8.51 -0.62
CA PRO A 176 22.69 -8.90 -1.29
C PRO A 176 22.51 -9.99 -2.34
N GLN A 177 21.62 -10.95 -2.09
CA GLN A 177 21.31 -12.00 -3.07
C GLN A 177 20.53 -11.44 -4.25
N VAL A 178 19.45 -10.71 -4.00
CA VAL A 178 18.61 -10.12 -5.05
C VAL A 178 19.41 -9.17 -5.93
N GLN A 179 20.35 -8.41 -5.35
CA GLN A 179 21.21 -7.50 -6.10
C GLN A 179 22.14 -8.27 -7.05
N ARG A 180 22.81 -9.33 -6.56
CA ARG A 180 23.68 -10.18 -7.41
C ARG A 180 22.90 -10.81 -8.55
N ASP A 181 21.74 -11.42 -8.24
CA ASP A 181 20.90 -12.08 -9.24
C ASP A 181 20.38 -11.09 -10.27
N THR A 182 20.03 -9.87 -9.84
CA THR A 182 19.62 -8.78 -10.74
C THR A 182 20.77 -8.37 -11.68
N ALA A 183 21.95 -8.14 -11.13
CA ALA A 183 23.11 -7.74 -11.93
C ALA A 183 23.49 -8.83 -12.96
N GLU A 184 23.41 -10.09 -12.59
CA GLU A 184 23.64 -11.22 -13.49
C GLU A 184 22.57 -11.31 -14.58
N ALA A 185 21.29 -11.22 -14.21
CA ALA A 185 20.19 -11.27 -15.16
C ALA A 185 20.27 -10.14 -16.21
N LEU A 186 20.57 -8.91 -15.77
CA LEU A 186 20.73 -7.78 -16.70
C LEU A 186 21.95 -7.97 -17.62
N ARG A 187 23.07 -8.51 -17.13
CA ARG A 187 24.23 -8.85 -17.96
C ARG A 187 23.87 -9.92 -19.01
N THR A 188 23.17 -10.96 -18.60
CA THR A 188 22.72 -12.05 -19.49
C THR A 188 21.81 -11.54 -20.60
N LEU A 189 20.87 -10.67 -20.28
CA LEU A 189 20.00 -10.04 -21.29
C LEU A 189 20.78 -9.22 -22.30
N ARG A 190 21.74 -8.42 -21.85
CA ARG A 190 22.61 -7.63 -22.74
C ARG A 190 23.46 -8.51 -23.63
N ALA A 191 24.06 -9.55 -23.04
CA ALA A 191 24.88 -10.53 -23.81
C ALA A 191 24.05 -11.28 -24.85
N SER A 192 22.75 -11.51 -24.60
CA SER A 192 21.84 -12.12 -25.57
C SER A 192 21.34 -11.15 -26.64
N GLY A 193 21.80 -9.91 -26.63
CA GLY A 193 21.48 -8.89 -27.64
C GLY A 193 20.10 -8.27 -27.50
N ALA A 194 19.38 -8.53 -26.39
CA ALA A 194 18.17 -7.78 -26.09
C ALA A 194 18.50 -6.31 -25.81
N THR A 195 17.70 -5.40 -26.33
CA THR A 195 17.78 -3.98 -25.96
C THR A 195 17.24 -3.85 -24.54
N ALA A 196 18.14 -3.94 -23.58
CA ALA A 196 17.79 -3.83 -22.15
C ALA A 196 18.33 -2.50 -21.60
N ALA A 197 17.51 -1.81 -20.84
CA ALA A 197 17.94 -0.64 -20.10
C ALA A 197 18.96 -1.05 -19.02
N ASP A 198 19.87 -0.13 -18.71
CA ASP A 198 20.94 -0.34 -17.75
C ASP A 198 20.81 0.66 -16.60
N PRO A 199 19.95 0.39 -15.60
CA PRO A 199 19.78 1.31 -14.48
C PRO A 199 21.02 1.32 -13.59
N GLU A 200 21.45 2.51 -13.20
CA GLU A 200 22.50 2.72 -12.20
C GLU A 200 21.94 2.51 -10.77
N LEU A 201 20.69 2.94 -10.58
CA LEU A 201 20.02 2.90 -9.28
C LEU A 201 18.61 2.29 -9.42
N ILE A 202 18.32 1.30 -8.60
CA ILE A 202 16.97 0.73 -8.45
C ILE A 202 16.55 0.92 -6.99
N THR A 203 15.54 1.76 -6.75
CA THR A 203 15.09 2.10 -5.40
C THR A 203 13.63 1.71 -5.21
N ASP A 204 13.32 1.21 -4.01
CA ASP A 204 11.94 0.98 -3.64
C ASP A 204 11.16 2.30 -3.59
N SER A 205 10.03 2.35 -4.30
CA SER A 205 9.17 3.53 -4.37
C SER A 205 8.50 3.89 -3.03
N TYR A 206 8.46 2.97 -2.07
CA TYR A 206 7.99 3.25 -0.72
C TYR A 206 8.84 4.32 0.00
N ALA A 207 10.13 4.48 -0.38
CA ALA A 207 10.96 5.55 0.15
C ALA A 207 10.45 6.96 -0.21
N ASP A 208 9.68 7.07 -1.28
CA ASP A 208 9.15 8.35 -1.76
C ASP A 208 7.80 8.73 -1.11
N GLY A 209 7.20 7.83 -0.34
CA GLY A 209 5.87 8.00 0.25
C GLY A 209 4.82 8.27 -0.84
N ARG A 210 3.93 9.24 -0.59
CA ARG A 210 2.88 9.62 -1.56
C ARG A 210 3.37 10.46 -2.72
N ARG A 211 4.53 11.09 -2.59
CA ARG A 211 5.15 11.91 -3.64
C ARG A 211 6.11 11.04 -4.45
N GLN A 212 5.59 9.96 -5.03
CA GLN A 212 6.40 9.07 -5.85
C GLN A 212 7.14 9.86 -6.93
N ARG A 213 8.45 9.74 -6.92
CA ARG A 213 9.28 10.28 -7.99
C ARG A 213 9.11 9.43 -9.23
N LYS A 214 9.17 10.07 -10.39
CA LYS A 214 9.16 9.33 -11.66
C LYS A 214 10.50 8.62 -11.84
N SER A 215 10.46 7.42 -12.40
CA SER A 215 11.67 6.75 -12.88
C SER A 215 12.27 7.53 -14.04
N THR A 216 13.60 7.51 -14.14
CA THR A 216 14.38 7.95 -15.29
C THR A 216 14.99 6.74 -15.98
N ASP A 217 15.78 6.94 -17.02
CA ASP A 217 16.48 5.84 -17.72
C ASP A 217 17.54 5.18 -16.83
N THR A 218 18.16 5.94 -15.92
CA THR A 218 19.24 5.47 -15.04
C THR A 218 18.77 5.21 -13.61
N GLU A 219 17.68 5.84 -13.16
CA GLU A 219 17.14 5.68 -11.81
C GLU A 219 15.71 5.11 -11.85
N TRP A 220 15.55 3.89 -11.38
CA TRP A 220 14.26 3.22 -11.35
C TRP A 220 13.64 3.26 -9.97
N ARG A 221 12.39 3.72 -9.93
CA ARG A 221 11.50 3.67 -8.78
C ARG A 221 10.51 2.54 -8.98
N MET A 222 10.58 1.51 -8.14
CA MET A 222 9.77 0.30 -8.25
C MET A 222 9.24 -0.10 -6.89
N VAL A 223 8.10 -0.77 -6.84
CA VAL A 223 7.65 -1.42 -5.61
C VAL A 223 8.44 -2.71 -5.47
N LEU A 224 9.38 -2.75 -4.51
CA LEU A 224 10.30 -3.90 -4.31
C LEU A 224 10.06 -4.64 -3.00
N MET A 225 9.42 -4.03 -2.01
CA MET A 225 9.29 -4.60 -0.66
C MET A 225 8.71 -6.01 -0.66
N ASN A 226 7.55 -6.22 -1.28
CA ASN A 226 6.96 -7.54 -1.41
C ASN A 226 7.70 -8.43 -2.43
N PRO A 227 8.02 -7.93 -3.64
CA PRO A 227 8.80 -8.70 -4.63
C PRO A 227 10.11 -9.28 -4.10
N VAL A 228 10.85 -8.56 -3.27
CA VAL A 228 12.07 -9.07 -2.63
C VAL A 228 11.74 -10.22 -1.66
N ARG A 229 10.68 -10.08 -0.88
CA ARG A 229 10.24 -11.13 0.06
C ARG A 229 9.70 -12.37 -0.65
N ASP A 230 8.98 -12.19 -1.75
CA ASP A 230 8.32 -13.26 -2.50
C ASP A 230 9.23 -13.88 -3.57
N GLY A 231 10.47 -13.37 -3.73
CA GLY A 231 11.43 -13.87 -4.72
C GLY A 231 11.09 -13.46 -6.16
N THR A 232 10.23 -12.46 -6.36
CA THR A 232 9.80 -12.02 -7.70
C THR A 232 10.48 -10.75 -8.19
N ALA A 233 11.36 -10.14 -7.38
CA ALA A 233 12.00 -8.86 -7.67
C ALA A 233 12.84 -8.91 -8.95
N VAL A 234 13.69 -9.94 -9.10
CA VAL A 234 14.55 -10.12 -10.27
C VAL A 234 13.72 -10.19 -11.55
N TYR A 235 12.66 -11.00 -11.54
CA TYR A 235 11.74 -11.10 -12.68
C TYR A 235 11.12 -9.74 -13.05
N GLN A 236 10.63 -8.99 -12.06
CA GLN A 236 10.03 -7.67 -12.32
C GLN A 236 11.02 -6.68 -12.91
N ILE A 237 12.28 -6.71 -12.45
CA ILE A 237 13.36 -5.88 -12.99
C ILE A 237 13.70 -6.31 -14.43
N VAL A 238 13.78 -7.62 -14.67
CA VAL A 238 14.03 -8.21 -15.99
C VAL A 238 12.99 -7.75 -17.01
N ILE A 239 11.70 -7.91 -16.71
CA ILE A 239 10.65 -7.51 -17.66
C ILE A 239 10.61 -5.99 -17.87
N ARG A 240 10.91 -5.20 -16.82
CA ARG A 240 11.00 -3.75 -16.94
C ARG A 240 12.19 -3.30 -17.77
N SER A 241 13.27 -4.05 -17.79
CA SER A 241 14.47 -3.71 -18.56
C SER A 241 14.25 -3.81 -20.08
N LEU A 242 13.28 -4.59 -20.52
CA LEU A 242 12.96 -4.74 -21.93
C LEU A 242 12.35 -3.45 -22.49
N HIS A 243 13.04 -2.85 -23.44
CA HIS A 243 12.61 -1.59 -24.03
C HIS A 243 11.79 -1.84 -25.30
N PHE A 244 10.49 -1.71 -25.19
CA PHE A 244 9.58 -1.75 -26.35
C PHE A 244 9.57 -0.40 -27.07
N ARG A 245 9.62 -0.42 -28.40
CA ARG A 245 9.59 0.80 -29.20
C ARG A 245 8.26 1.56 -29.08
N CYS A 246 7.18 0.87 -28.76
CA CYS A 246 5.83 1.41 -28.69
C CYS A 246 5.26 1.33 -27.29
N GLN A 247 4.44 2.31 -26.90
CA GLN A 247 3.74 2.26 -25.61
C GLN A 247 2.61 1.21 -25.60
N ASN A 248 1.93 1.00 -26.74
CA ASN A 248 0.85 0.03 -26.87
C ASN A 248 1.36 -1.19 -27.65
N VAL A 249 2.07 -2.06 -26.96
CA VAL A 249 2.52 -3.36 -27.52
C VAL A 249 1.36 -4.34 -27.46
N ASP A 250 1.21 -5.19 -28.49
CA ASP A 250 0.23 -6.27 -28.40
C ASP A 250 0.60 -7.28 -27.30
N ALA A 251 -0.42 -7.88 -26.70
CA ALA A 251 -0.22 -8.74 -25.53
C ALA A 251 0.63 -9.99 -25.84
N VAL A 252 0.51 -10.55 -27.03
CA VAL A 252 1.31 -11.74 -27.42
C VAL A 252 2.78 -11.38 -27.50
N SER A 253 3.13 -10.30 -28.21
CA SER A 253 4.52 -9.83 -28.31
C SER A 253 5.12 -9.47 -26.97
N ALA A 254 4.36 -8.78 -26.10
CA ALA A 254 4.84 -8.41 -24.76
C ALA A 254 5.12 -9.65 -23.91
N HIS A 255 4.16 -10.56 -23.80
CA HIS A 255 4.32 -11.78 -23.01
C HIS A 255 5.35 -12.74 -23.59
N SER A 256 5.48 -12.82 -24.91
CA SER A 256 6.53 -13.62 -25.57
C SER A 256 7.93 -13.09 -25.23
N ALA A 257 8.12 -11.77 -25.27
CA ALA A 257 9.38 -11.16 -24.84
C ALA A 257 9.68 -11.40 -23.34
N TRP A 258 8.66 -11.30 -22.49
CA TRP A 258 8.81 -11.55 -21.05
C TRP A 258 9.14 -13.01 -20.75
N LEU A 259 8.46 -13.98 -21.38
CA LEU A 259 8.76 -15.39 -21.22
C LEU A 259 10.19 -15.70 -21.70
N TRP A 260 10.56 -15.22 -22.89
CA TRP A 260 11.91 -15.42 -23.42
C TRP A 260 12.98 -14.84 -22.47
N ALA A 261 12.79 -13.64 -21.98
CA ALA A 261 13.70 -13.00 -21.03
C ALA A 261 13.78 -13.78 -19.70
N ALA A 262 12.63 -14.23 -19.19
CA ALA A 262 12.55 -15.06 -17.97
C ALA A 262 13.34 -16.38 -18.15
N MET A 263 13.19 -17.05 -19.30
CA MET A 263 13.97 -18.26 -19.62
C MET A 263 15.48 -17.98 -19.67
N LYS A 264 15.88 -16.87 -20.33
CA LYS A 264 17.30 -16.50 -20.43
C LYS A 264 17.94 -16.16 -19.09
N THR A 265 17.17 -15.67 -18.14
CA THR A 265 17.66 -15.22 -16.84
C THR A 265 17.31 -16.18 -15.69
N GLY A 266 16.82 -17.39 -15.99
CA GLY A 266 16.47 -18.37 -14.96
C GLY A 266 15.23 -18.00 -14.14
N GLN A 267 14.35 -17.15 -14.68
CA GLN A 267 13.13 -16.67 -14.00
C GLN A 267 11.85 -17.31 -14.58
N GLU A 268 11.97 -18.40 -15.33
CA GLU A 268 10.82 -19.06 -15.99
C GLU A 268 9.78 -19.55 -14.99
N ASP A 269 10.20 -20.10 -13.85
CA ASP A 269 9.29 -20.57 -12.81
C ASP A 269 8.47 -19.43 -12.21
N VAL A 270 9.10 -18.24 -12.04
CA VAL A 270 8.40 -17.05 -11.54
C VAL A 270 7.36 -16.57 -12.55
N TYR A 271 7.72 -16.56 -13.85
CA TYR A 271 6.76 -16.25 -14.92
C TYR A 271 5.58 -17.22 -14.87
N ASN A 272 5.83 -18.53 -14.85
CA ASN A 272 4.80 -19.57 -14.84
C ASN A 272 3.84 -19.41 -13.64
N LYS A 273 4.40 -19.29 -12.43
CA LYS A 273 3.61 -19.09 -11.20
C LYS A 273 2.73 -17.85 -11.28
N ARG A 274 3.24 -16.76 -11.87
CA ARG A 274 2.46 -15.54 -12.04
C ARG A 274 1.31 -15.74 -13.03
N ARG A 275 1.53 -16.46 -14.13
CA ARG A 275 0.48 -16.80 -15.11
C ARG A 275 -0.61 -17.69 -14.51
N GLU A 276 -0.25 -18.63 -13.65
CA GLU A 276 -1.21 -19.46 -12.91
C GLU A 276 -2.11 -18.61 -11.99
N LEU A 277 -1.55 -17.58 -11.33
CA LEU A 277 -2.29 -16.67 -10.47
C LEU A 277 -3.24 -15.73 -11.23
N GLU A 278 -2.93 -15.38 -12.48
CA GLU A 278 -3.78 -14.53 -13.32
C GLU A 278 -5.06 -15.22 -13.80
N GLY A 279 -5.18 -16.50 -13.55
CA GLY A 279 -6.44 -17.21 -13.55
C GLY A 279 -6.74 -18.03 -14.80
N ARG A 280 -7.92 -18.66 -14.76
CA ARG A 280 -8.42 -19.59 -15.79
C ARG A 280 -9.33 -18.89 -16.81
N ASP A 281 -9.17 -17.58 -16.97
CA ASP A 281 -9.90 -16.85 -18.01
C ASP A 281 -9.58 -17.44 -19.38
N PRO A 282 -10.57 -17.80 -20.20
CA PRO A 282 -10.34 -18.33 -21.54
C PRO A 282 -9.47 -17.45 -22.43
N VAL A 283 -9.52 -16.13 -22.27
CA VAL A 283 -8.68 -15.18 -23.00
C VAL A 283 -7.23 -15.31 -22.57
N ALA A 284 -6.96 -15.38 -21.27
CA ALA A 284 -5.62 -15.58 -20.72
C ALA A 284 -5.02 -16.94 -21.14
N VAL A 285 -5.82 -18.01 -21.16
CA VAL A 285 -5.38 -19.34 -21.61
C VAL A 285 -5.03 -19.34 -23.12
N LYS A 286 -5.82 -18.67 -23.94
CA LYS A 286 -5.53 -18.53 -25.38
C LYS A 286 -4.25 -17.74 -25.60
N LEU A 287 -4.10 -16.62 -24.90
CA LEU A 287 -2.89 -15.80 -24.96
C LEU A 287 -1.66 -16.61 -24.59
N GLU A 288 -1.70 -17.32 -23.47
CA GLU A 288 -0.56 -18.12 -22.99
C GLU A 288 -0.17 -19.21 -23.98
N ARG A 289 -1.15 -19.86 -24.63
CA ARG A 289 -0.88 -20.84 -25.67
C ARG A 289 -0.13 -20.24 -26.86
N GLN A 290 -0.54 -19.05 -27.33
CA GLN A 290 0.13 -18.35 -28.41
C GLN A 290 1.55 -17.93 -28.02
N VAL A 291 1.73 -17.39 -26.82
CA VAL A 291 3.04 -17.02 -26.27
C VAL A 291 3.99 -18.21 -26.25
N ARG A 292 3.54 -19.36 -25.73
CA ARG A 292 4.38 -20.58 -25.71
C ARG A 292 4.70 -21.13 -27.09
N GLN A 293 3.78 -21.01 -28.03
CA GLN A 293 4.06 -21.39 -29.43
C GLN A 293 5.10 -20.46 -30.07
N ASP A 294 5.01 -19.16 -29.83
CA ASP A 294 5.96 -18.19 -30.39
C ASP A 294 7.37 -18.36 -29.81
N VAL A 295 7.47 -18.49 -28.49
CA VAL A 295 8.75 -18.67 -27.82
C VAL A 295 9.32 -20.06 -28.11
N GLY A 296 8.48 -21.11 -28.16
CA GLY A 296 8.89 -22.47 -28.46
C GLY A 296 9.55 -22.62 -29.85
N ARG A 297 9.10 -21.84 -30.85
CA ARG A 297 9.73 -21.83 -32.18
C ARG A 297 11.16 -21.28 -32.19
N VAL A 298 11.49 -20.46 -31.20
CA VAL A 298 12.77 -19.74 -31.15
C VAL A 298 13.69 -20.28 -30.08
N ARG A 299 13.15 -21.01 -29.11
CA ARG A 299 13.89 -21.53 -27.96
C ARG A 299 15.14 -22.31 -28.33
N ASP A 300 15.00 -23.19 -29.33
CA ASP A 300 16.05 -24.14 -29.75
C ASP A 300 16.86 -23.63 -30.97
N GLU A 301 16.56 -22.40 -31.43
CA GLU A 301 17.30 -21.76 -32.52
C GLU A 301 18.68 -21.27 -32.05
N PRO A 302 19.65 -21.13 -32.98
CA PRO A 302 20.94 -20.52 -32.68
C PRO A 302 20.81 -19.13 -32.04
N ALA A 303 21.77 -18.77 -31.17
CA ALA A 303 21.74 -17.51 -30.44
C ALA A 303 21.55 -16.26 -31.33
N ALA A 304 22.12 -16.28 -32.54
CA ALA A 304 21.96 -15.18 -33.50
C ALA A 304 20.50 -15.03 -33.96
N GLU A 305 19.77 -16.14 -34.18
CA GLU A 305 18.36 -16.12 -34.56
C GLU A 305 17.48 -15.65 -33.40
N GLN A 306 17.74 -16.13 -32.18
CA GLN A 306 17.05 -15.67 -31.00
C GLN A 306 17.24 -14.16 -30.79
N THR A 307 18.47 -13.65 -31.01
CA THR A 307 18.77 -12.22 -30.93
C THR A 307 18.00 -11.43 -32.00
N ARG A 308 17.93 -11.94 -33.24
CA ARG A 308 17.15 -11.29 -34.29
C ARG A 308 15.65 -11.27 -33.98
N TRP A 309 15.14 -12.37 -33.46
CA TRP A 309 13.74 -12.49 -33.05
C TRP A 309 13.38 -11.53 -31.93
N ILE A 310 14.13 -11.49 -30.83
CA ILE A 310 13.82 -10.60 -29.72
C ILE A 310 13.87 -9.12 -30.14
N LYS A 311 14.85 -8.72 -30.93
CA LYS A 311 14.93 -7.35 -31.46
C LYS A 311 13.71 -6.99 -32.32
N ARG A 312 13.23 -7.90 -33.15
CA ARG A 312 12.00 -7.69 -33.94
C ARG A 312 10.78 -7.59 -33.04
N THR A 313 10.67 -8.46 -32.04
CA THR A 313 9.55 -8.48 -31.07
C THR A 313 9.49 -7.17 -30.27
N LEU A 314 10.63 -6.67 -29.80
CA LEU A 314 10.70 -5.40 -29.08
C LEU A 314 10.42 -4.18 -29.98
N ALA A 315 10.70 -4.29 -31.27
CA ALA A 315 10.44 -3.26 -32.28
C ALA A 315 9.02 -3.32 -32.87
N SER A 316 8.28 -4.42 -32.65
CA SER A 316 6.93 -4.60 -33.23
C SER A 316 5.93 -3.61 -32.61
N CYS A 317 5.24 -2.88 -33.48
CA CYS A 317 4.16 -1.98 -33.08
C CYS A 317 2.86 -2.47 -33.73
N PRO A 318 1.74 -2.54 -32.99
CA PRO A 318 0.46 -2.84 -33.61
C PRO A 318 0.13 -1.76 -34.65
N ALA A 319 -0.45 -2.17 -35.79
CA ALA A 319 -0.98 -1.24 -36.72
C ALA A 319 -1.98 -0.32 -36.00
N ARG A 320 -1.86 1.00 -36.21
CA ARG A 320 -2.87 1.93 -35.68
C ARG A 320 -4.21 1.51 -36.30
N SER A 321 -5.15 1.06 -35.45
CA SER A 321 -6.54 0.93 -35.87
C SER A 321 -7.01 2.35 -36.25
N SER A 322 -7.14 2.57 -37.55
CA SER A 322 -7.74 3.77 -38.13
C SER A 322 -9.21 3.86 -37.74
#